data_237be9ff8b839ced44bc1b7cdbf849be
#
_entry.id   237be9ff8b839ced44bc1b7cdbf849be
#
_cell.length_a   1.000
_cell.length_b   1.000
_cell.length_c   1.000
_cell.angle_alpha   90.00
_cell.angle_beta   90.00
_cell.angle_gamma   90.00
#
_symmetry.space_group_name_H-M   'P 1'
#
loop_
_entity.id
_entity.type
_entity.pdbx_description
1 polymer ?
#
loop_
_entity_poly.entity_id
_entity_poly.type
_entity_poly.pdbx_seq_one_letter_code
_entity_poly.pdbx_strand_id
1 'polypeptide(L)'
;MIAGWLDEEAVNNVILVYIGKQGANKTTWFNHLLPPELKQYFYTKTNAKRMTKDDLIALSQYALICCEELDTMSASEMNQLKAAVTMQYINERAAYAHYAEQRKHINSFCGTGNNPEFLNDPTGTRRWLPFEVESIVSPRQHPFNHPGIYAQAYALYKSGYRYWFTDEEIERQNRHNSKFETPRLEQELVDLYFRKPSEGETGEFVSVARAMQIIGCNITQKLSSQKIGKAFSDLGFKRFRNTRCRGFIAIIRTAEEIRNYQISLGIDASSNLPF
;
A
#
# COMPACT_ATOMS: atom_id res chain seq x y z
N MET A 1 18.36 3.51 3.68
CA MET A 1 18.74 4.82 4.24
C MET A 1 20.23 5.08 4.07
N ILE A 2 21.13 4.39 4.78
CA ILE A 2 22.59 4.64 4.71
C ILE A 2 23.14 4.55 3.28
N ALA A 3 22.80 3.51 2.52
CA ALA A 3 23.21 3.41 1.11
C ALA A 3 22.76 4.63 0.29
N GLY A 4 21.53 5.11 0.46
CA GLY A 4 21.04 6.30 -0.25
C GLY A 4 21.80 7.59 0.04
N TRP A 5 22.51 7.67 1.16
CA TRP A 5 23.36 8.82 1.50
C TRP A 5 24.79 8.69 0.93
N LEU A 6 25.28 7.46 0.79
CA LEU A 6 26.68 7.18 0.47
C LEU A 6 26.92 6.77 -0.98
N ASP A 7 25.90 6.31 -1.67
CA ASP A 7 25.94 5.79 -3.03
C ASP A 7 25.07 6.68 -3.93
N GLU A 8 25.66 7.20 -5.01
CA GLU A 8 24.99 8.14 -5.93
C GLU A 8 23.84 7.48 -6.70
N GLU A 9 23.88 6.18 -6.91
CA GLU A 9 22.85 5.44 -7.65
C GLU A 9 21.76 4.85 -6.74
N ALA A 10 22.03 4.77 -5.43
CA ALA A 10 21.09 4.15 -4.49
C ALA A 10 19.96 5.10 -4.10
N VAL A 11 18.73 4.63 -4.24
CA VAL A 11 17.53 5.27 -3.74
C VAL A 11 16.74 4.27 -2.88
N ASN A 12 16.24 4.71 -1.73
CA ASN A 12 15.38 3.87 -0.90
C ASN A 12 13.95 3.86 -1.45
N ASN A 13 13.59 2.77 -2.12
CA ASN A 13 12.29 2.60 -2.77
C ASN A 13 11.19 2.05 -1.83
N VAL A 14 11.44 1.99 -0.54
CA VAL A 14 10.56 1.36 0.44
C VAL A 14 10.14 2.35 1.51
N ILE A 15 8.86 2.27 1.91
CA ILE A 15 8.26 3.07 2.97
C ILE A 15 8.01 2.16 4.16
N LEU A 16 8.71 2.36 5.27
CA LEU A 16 8.45 1.67 6.52
C LEU A 16 7.23 2.28 7.21
N VAL A 17 6.20 1.48 7.48
CA VAL A 17 4.93 1.97 8.03
C VAL A 17 4.61 1.28 9.35
N TYR A 18 4.33 2.07 10.39
CA TYR A 18 3.82 1.57 11.66
C TYR A 18 2.32 1.87 11.79
N ILE A 19 1.55 0.79 11.94
CA ILE A 19 0.10 0.82 12.10
C ILE A 19 -0.24 0.42 13.55
N GLY A 20 -1.13 1.17 14.19
CA GLY A 20 -1.54 0.87 15.56
C GLY A 20 -2.26 2.04 16.20
N LYS A 21 -2.70 1.84 17.44
CA LYS A 21 -3.51 2.82 18.17
C LYS A 21 -2.81 4.18 18.28
N GLN A 22 -3.60 5.24 18.37
CA GLN A 22 -3.09 6.57 18.68
C GLN A 22 -2.37 6.54 20.06
N GLY A 23 -1.28 7.28 20.17
CA GLY A 23 -0.46 7.29 21.39
C GLY A 23 0.55 6.15 21.53
N ALA A 24 0.64 5.21 20.57
CA ALA A 24 1.63 4.11 20.58
C ALA A 24 3.08 4.54 20.28
N ASN A 25 3.43 5.82 20.37
CA ASN A 25 4.76 6.38 20.13
C ASN A 25 5.33 6.17 18.70
N LYS A 26 4.51 5.89 17.69
CA LYS A 26 4.96 5.59 16.30
C LYS A 26 5.81 6.73 15.72
N THR A 27 5.27 7.94 15.62
CA THR A 27 5.98 9.12 15.10
C THR A 27 7.17 9.48 15.98
N THR A 28 7.03 9.35 17.31
CA THR A 28 8.12 9.58 18.26
C THR A 28 9.30 8.65 17.97
N TRP A 29 9.04 7.37 17.70
CA TRP A 29 10.08 6.41 17.35
C TRP A 29 10.84 6.82 16.10
N PHE A 30 10.13 7.16 15.01
CA PHE A 30 10.77 7.62 13.76
C PHE A 30 11.57 8.90 13.97
N ASN A 31 11.04 9.85 14.75
CA ASN A 31 11.74 11.09 15.05
C ASN A 31 13.07 10.88 15.78
N HIS A 32 13.19 9.82 16.57
CA HIS A 32 14.42 9.49 17.30
C HIS A 32 15.35 8.54 16.52
N LEU A 33 14.96 8.08 15.33
CA LEU A 33 15.83 7.22 14.52
C LEU A 33 17.09 7.96 14.04
N LEU A 34 16.98 9.27 13.76
CA LEU A 34 18.13 10.12 13.50
C LEU A 34 18.80 10.57 14.82
N PRO A 35 20.14 10.54 14.88
CA PRO A 35 20.88 11.06 16.04
C PRO A 35 20.66 12.57 16.19
N PRO A 36 20.92 13.14 17.37
CA PRO A 36 20.72 14.58 17.64
C PRO A 36 21.34 15.51 16.60
N GLU A 37 22.53 15.18 16.11
CA GLU A 37 23.29 15.97 15.12
C GLU A 37 22.60 16.02 13.75
N LEU A 38 21.83 14.99 13.40
CA LEU A 38 21.08 14.88 12.13
C LEU A 38 19.60 15.19 12.29
N LYS A 39 19.14 15.55 13.48
CA LYS A 39 17.72 15.74 13.75
C LYS A 39 17.06 16.82 12.89
N GLN A 40 17.80 17.85 12.50
CA GLN A 40 17.35 18.88 11.55
C GLN A 40 16.97 18.33 10.17
N TYR A 41 17.41 17.14 9.81
CA TYR A 41 17.12 16.46 8.57
C TYR A 41 15.93 15.47 8.68
N PHE A 42 15.20 15.51 9.79
CA PHE A 42 13.93 14.83 9.94
C PHE A 42 12.79 15.79 9.61
N TYR A 43 11.90 15.36 8.73
CA TYR A 43 10.72 16.13 8.35
C TYR A 43 9.44 15.33 8.59
N THR A 44 8.46 15.92 9.26
CA THR A 44 7.12 15.32 9.43
C THR A 44 6.17 15.97 8.45
N LYS A 45 5.66 15.18 7.52
CA LYS A 45 4.62 15.59 6.59
C LYS A 45 3.26 15.23 7.21
N THR A 46 2.63 16.19 7.87
CA THR A 46 1.32 16.04 8.52
C THR A 46 0.16 15.95 7.52
N ASN A 47 0.33 16.50 6.33
CA ASN A 47 -0.63 16.38 5.24
C ASN A 47 -0.05 15.50 4.13
N ALA A 48 -0.16 14.20 4.28
CA ALA A 48 0.33 13.23 3.30
C ALA A 48 -0.50 13.22 2.00
N LYS A 49 -1.67 13.86 1.99
CA LYS A 49 -2.66 13.77 0.89
C LYS A 49 -2.20 14.32 -0.45
N ARG A 50 -1.21 15.21 -0.49
CA ARG A 50 -0.72 15.78 -1.75
C ARG A 50 0.78 15.99 -1.71
N MET A 51 1.46 15.54 -2.76
CA MET A 51 2.86 15.88 -3.01
C MET A 51 2.92 17.21 -3.75
N THR A 52 3.54 18.21 -3.13
CA THR A 52 3.77 19.54 -3.69
C THR A 52 5.18 19.64 -4.26
N LYS A 53 5.50 20.73 -4.95
CA LYS A 53 6.87 21.01 -5.40
C LYS A 53 7.86 21.09 -4.24
N ASP A 54 7.44 21.71 -3.14
CA ASP A 54 8.29 21.82 -1.94
C ASP A 54 8.56 20.45 -1.33
N ASP A 55 7.56 19.54 -1.34
CA ASP A 55 7.76 18.16 -0.92
C ASP A 55 8.76 17.41 -1.83
N LEU A 56 8.74 17.67 -3.15
CA LEU A 56 9.73 17.09 -4.07
C LEU A 56 11.13 17.64 -3.80
N ILE A 57 11.28 18.93 -3.55
CA ILE A 57 12.56 19.53 -3.17
C ILE A 57 13.06 18.94 -1.84
N ALA A 58 12.15 18.71 -0.89
CA ALA A 58 12.47 18.09 0.39
C ALA A 58 13.14 16.71 0.27
N LEU A 59 12.90 15.96 -0.82
CA LEU A 59 13.56 14.65 -1.08
C LEU A 59 15.08 14.76 -1.20
N SER A 60 15.59 15.93 -1.56
CA SER A 60 17.04 16.20 -1.65
C SER A 60 17.62 16.89 -0.42
N GLN A 61 16.79 17.29 0.53
CA GLN A 61 17.18 18.09 1.69
C GLN A 61 17.11 17.33 3.00
N TYR A 62 16.13 16.42 3.14
CA TYR A 62 15.90 15.69 4.37
C TYR A 62 16.39 14.23 4.24
N ALA A 63 16.88 13.69 5.34
CA ALA A 63 17.34 12.31 5.43
C ALA A 63 16.18 11.32 5.63
N LEU A 64 15.16 11.75 6.39
CA LEU A 64 13.99 10.94 6.69
C LEU A 64 12.73 11.80 6.69
N ILE A 65 11.74 11.43 5.87
CA ILE A 65 10.43 12.05 5.83
C ILE A 65 9.39 11.09 6.41
N CYS A 66 8.71 11.51 7.47
CA CYS A 66 7.63 10.75 8.09
C CYS A 66 6.28 11.27 7.60
N CYS A 67 5.55 10.45 6.87
CA CYS A 67 4.18 10.73 6.43
C CYS A 67 3.20 10.25 7.50
N GLU A 68 2.46 11.18 8.11
CA GLU A 68 1.45 10.84 9.11
C GLU A 68 0.09 10.54 8.45
N GLU A 69 -0.73 9.75 9.13
CA GLU A 69 -2.11 9.42 8.73
C GLU A 69 -2.22 8.83 7.31
N LEU A 70 -1.32 7.91 6.96
CA LEU A 70 -1.34 7.24 5.65
C LEU A 70 -2.67 6.53 5.36
N ASP A 71 -3.37 6.08 6.39
CA ASP A 71 -4.68 5.43 6.33
C ASP A 71 -5.82 6.37 5.88
N THR A 72 -5.58 7.67 5.82
CA THR A 72 -6.53 8.66 5.29
C THR A 72 -6.31 8.98 3.80
N MET A 73 -5.25 8.45 3.18
CA MET A 73 -4.89 8.73 1.79
C MET A 73 -5.80 7.99 0.81
N SER A 74 -6.20 8.68 -0.25
CA SER A 74 -6.82 8.05 -1.41
C SER A 74 -5.82 7.26 -2.25
N ALA A 75 -6.31 6.36 -3.11
CA ALA A 75 -5.47 5.60 -4.04
C ALA A 75 -4.62 6.50 -4.96
N SER A 76 -5.15 7.66 -5.36
CA SER A 76 -4.41 8.63 -6.18
C SER A 76 -3.23 9.25 -5.43
N GLU A 77 -3.44 9.61 -4.17
CA GLU A 77 -2.40 10.20 -3.30
C GLU A 77 -1.32 9.18 -2.98
N MET A 78 -1.69 7.93 -2.69
CA MET A 78 -0.73 6.82 -2.54
C MET A 78 0.12 6.62 -3.80
N ASN A 79 -0.48 6.73 -4.99
CA ASN A 79 0.26 6.64 -6.24
C ASN A 79 1.25 7.80 -6.43
N GLN A 80 0.89 9.02 -6.04
CA GLN A 80 1.81 10.17 -6.06
C GLN A 80 2.99 9.95 -5.10
N LEU A 81 2.73 9.47 -3.89
CA LEU A 81 3.79 9.15 -2.92
C LEU A 81 4.71 8.05 -3.45
N LYS A 82 4.17 6.97 -4.02
CA LYS A 82 4.97 5.90 -4.65
C LYS A 82 5.83 6.42 -5.81
N ALA A 83 5.31 7.34 -6.62
CA ALA A 83 6.09 7.96 -7.68
C ALA A 83 7.26 8.76 -7.10
N ALA A 84 7.01 9.58 -6.06
CA ALA A 84 8.03 10.35 -5.38
C ALA A 84 9.14 9.45 -4.77
N VAL A 85 8.74 8.36 -4.11
CA VAL A 85 9.69 7.39 -3.49
C VAL A 85 10.66 6.77 -4.49
N THR A 86 10.26 6.65 -5.75
CA THR A 86 11.08 6.02 -6.80
C THR A 86 11.86 6.99 -7.68
N MET A 87 11.71 8.28 -7.49
CA MET A 87 12.50 9.27 -8.22
C MET A 87 13.97 9.14 -7.85
N GLN A 88 14.86 9.07 -8.82
CA GLN A 88 16.29 9.09 -8.59
C GLN A 88 16.83 10.51 -8.47
N TYR A 89 16.28 11.40 -9.28
CA TYR A 89 16.62 12.83 -9.31
C TYR A 89 15.35 13.67 -9.30
N ILE A 90 15.45 14.83 -8.68
CA ILE A 90 14.41 15.84 -8.62
C ILE A 90 14.84 17.00 -9.53
N ASN A 91 14.00 17.35 -10.52
CA ASN A 91 14.21 18.48 -11.42
C ASN A 91 13.16 19.54 -11.13
N GLU A 92 13.33 20.28 -10.04
CA GLU A 92 12.38 21.32 -9.63
C GLU A 92 13.08 22.64 -9.42
N ARG A 93 12.35 23.72 -9.72
CA ARG A 93 12.79 25.08 -9.48
C ARG A 93 12.41 25.49 -8.05
N ALA A 94 13.39 25.77 -7.21
CA ALA A 94 13.16 26.34 -5.88
C ALA A 94 12.49 27.71 -5.97
N ALA A 95 11.85 28.13 -4.90
CA ALA A 95 11.26 29.46 -4.82
C ALA A 95 12.33 30.54 -5.10
N TYR A 96 12.00 31.49 -5.94
CA TYR A 96 12.88 32.58 -6.38
C TYR A 96 14.11 32.17 -7.21
N ALA A 97 14.32 30.89 -7.51
CA ALA A 97 15.37 30.47 -8.44
C ALA A 97 14.97 30.78 -9.89
N HIS A 98 15.96 31.11 -10.75
CA HIS A 98 15.71 31.37 -12.16
C HIS A 98 15.52 30.11 -12.98
N TYR A 99 16.21 29.01 -12.61
CA TYR A 99 16.23 27.76 -13.35
C TYR A 99 15.89 26.58 -12.45
N ALA A 100 15.38 25.49 -13.04
CA ALA A 100 15.27 24.22 -12.38
C ALA A 100 16.67 23.60 -12.19
N GLU A 101 16.88 22.96 -11.07
CA GLU A 101 18.14 22.27 -10.75
C GLU A 101 17.86 20.79 -10.55
N GLN A 102 18.76 19.96 -11.08
CA GLN A 102 18.75 18.55 -10.82
C GLN A 102 19.42 18.29 -9.47
N ARG A 103 18.65 17.65 -8.57
CA ARG A 103 19.11 17.27 -7.23
C ARG A 103 18.93 15.77 -7.03
N LYS A 104 19.87 15.15 -6.34
CA LYS A 104 19.76 13.74 -5.98
C LYS A 104 18.70 13.53 -4.91
N HIS A 105 17.95 12.46 -5.03
CA HIS A 105 17.06 11.97 -3.98
C HIS A 105 17.90 11.22 -2.93
N ILE A 106 18.00 11.78 -1.73
CA ILE A 106 18.73 11.19 -0.59
C ILE A 106 17.82 10.71 0.54
N ASN A 107 16.54 11.02 0.44
CA ASN A 107 15.54 10.78 1.45
C ASN A 107 15.22 9.29 1.59
N SER A 108 14.79 8.92 2.80
CA SER A 108 14.04 7.69 3.07
C SER A 108 12.68 8.05 3.62
N PHE A 109 11.66 7.29 3.25
CA PHE A 109 10.30 7.49 3.75
C PHE A 109 9.96 6.54 4.88
N CYS A 110 9.24 7.04 5.86
CA CYS A 110 8.50 6.26 6.82
C CYS A 110 7.09 6.81 6.96
N GLY A 111 6.22 6.09 7.63
CA GLY A 111 4.87 6.58 7.84
C GLY A 111 4.13 5.93 8.99
N THR A 112 3.04 6.55 9.39
CA THR A 112 2.18 6.07 10.47
C THR A 112 0.73 6.06 10.02
N GLY A 113 -0.04 5.12 10.59
CA GLY A 113 -1.48 5.02 10.42
C GLY A 113 -2.11 4.39 11.64
N ASN A 114 -3.43 4.44 11.72
CA ASN A 114 -4.19 3.86 12.81
C ASN A 114 -5.05 2.68 12.33
N ASN A 115 -5.47 2.69 11.07
CA ASN A 115 -6.25 1.60 10.48
C ASN A 115 -5.32 0.60 9.78
N PRO A 116 -5.38 -0.70 10.12
CA PRO A 116 -4.60 -1.73 9.43
C PRO A 116 -4.97 -1.86 7.95
N GLU A 117 -6.23 -1.69 7.58
CA GLU A 117 -6.70 -1.79 6.20
C GLU A 117 -6.50 -0.47 5.43
N PHE A 118 -5.25 -0.06 5.24
CA PHE A 118 -4.95 1.23 4.62
C PHE A 118 -4.43 1.13 3.17
N LEU A 119 -3.97 -0.05 2.73
CA LEU A 119 -3.42 -0.21 1.39
C LEU A 119 -4.52 -0.30 0.33
N ASN A 120 -4.81 0.84 -0.27
CA ASN A 120 -5.71 0.93 -1.41
C ASN A 120 -4.92 1.12 -2.71
N ASP A 121 -4.09 0.11 -3.06
CA ASP A 121 -3.19 0.18 -4.19
C ASP A 121 -3.45 -0.92 -5.21
N PRO A 122 -4.08 -0.60 -6.36
CA PRO A 122 -4.36 -1.59 -7.40
C PRO A 122 -3.11 -2.01 -8.20
N THR A 123 -1.97 -1.32 -8.06
CA THR A 123 -0.77 -1.52 -8.88
C THR A 123 0.32 -2.33 -8.19
N GLY A 124 0.10 -2.73 -6.94
CA GLY A 124 1.01 -3.55 -6.15
C GLY A 124 1.58 -2.84 -4.92
N THR A 125 1.88 -3.63 -3.91
CA THR A 125 2.20 -3.16 -2.56
C THR A 125 3.68 -3.24 -2.22
N ARG A 126 4.56 -3.62 -3.15
CA ARG A 126 6.00 -3.89 -2.95
C ARG A 126 6.82 -2.73 -2.34
N ARG A 127 6.29 -1.50 -2.34
CA ARG A 127 6.97 -0.34 -1.75
C ARG A 127 6.61 -0.12 -0.29
N TRP A 128 5.60 -0.80 0.20
CA TRP A 128 5.11 -0.66 1.56
C TRP A 128 5.68 -1.76 2.45
N LEU A 129 6.22 -1.38 3.61
CA LEU A 129 6.64 -2.29 4.67
C LEU A 129 5.82 -1.99 5.93
N PRO A 130 4.55 -2.42 5.97
CA PRO A 130 3.68 -2.18 7.11
C PRO A 130 3.95 -3.20 8.22
N PHE A 131 3.93 -2.70 9.44
CA PHE A 131 3.97 -3.49 10.67
C PHE A 131 2.90 -2.99 11.63
N GLU A 132 2.12 -3.91 12.18
CA GLU A 132 1.26 -3.61 13.30
C GLU A 132 2.08 -3.50 14.57
N VAL A 133 1.84 -2.42 15.33
CA VAL A 133 2.50 -2.16 16.60
C VAL A 133 1.45 -1.93 17.69
N GLU A 134 1.48 -2.75 18.73
CA GLU A 134 0.59 -2.59 19.87
C GLU A 134 1.05 -1.45 20.77
N SER A 135 2.36 -1.43 21.05
CA SER A 135 3.02 -0.38 21.82
C SER A 135 4.49 -0.28 21.43
N ILE A 136 5.04 0.89 21.52
CA ILE A 136 6.48 1.16 21.32
C ILE A 136 7.02 1.75 22.60
N VAL A 137 8.08 1.14 23.14
CA VAL A 137 8.80 1.70 24.26
C VAL A 137 9.32 3.08 23.86
N SER A 138 9.03 4.09 24.68
CA SER A 138 9.37 5.47 24.34
C SER A 138 10.87 5.65 24.20
N PRO A 139 11.37 6.13 23.04
CA PRO A 139 12.80 6.42 22.87
C PRO A 139 13.32 7.53 23.79
N ARG A 140 12.43 8.29 24.42
CA ARG A 140 12.80 9.28 25.45
C ARG A 140 13.24 8.62 26.73
N GLN A 141 12.66 7.46 27.07
CA GLN A 141 13.01 6.68 28.26
C GLN A 141 14.11 5.66 27.96
N HIS A 142 14.13 5.13 26.73
CA HIS A 142 15.10 4.16 26.25
C HIS A 142 15.74 4.67 24.95
N PRO A 143 16.75 5.56 25.04
CA PRO A 143 17.39 6.15 23.87
C PRO A 143 18.09 5.10 22.99
N PHE A 144 18.08 5.34 21.69
CA PHE A 144 18.83 4.50 20.76
C PHE A 144 20.34 4.64 20.97
N ASN A 145 21.05 3.52 20.85
CA ASN A 145 22.50 3.54 20.69
C ASN A 145 22.84 3.93 19.24
N HIS A 146 22.69 5.22 18.89
CA HIS A 146 22.95 5.71 17.55
C HIS A 146 24.36 5.35 17.02
N PRO A 147 25.45 5.54 17.79
CA PRO A 147 26.78 5.15 17.32
C PRO A 147 26.85 3.67 16.91
N GLY A 148 26.30 2.77 17.72
CA GLY A 148 26.28 1.34 17.43
C GLY A 148 25.44 1.00 16.21
N ILE A 149 24.22 1.55 16.11
CA ILE A 149 23.30 1.31 14.98
C ILE A 149 23.92 1.79 13.67
N TYR A 150 24.46 3.01 13.65
CA TYR A 150 25.05 3.59 12.43
C TYR A 150 26.37 2.92 12.05
N ALA A 151 27.22 2.56 13.04
CA ALA A 151 28.44 1.80 12.77
C ALA A 151 28.15 0.43 12.16
N GLN A 152 27.15 -0.30 12.69
CA GLN A 152 26.72 -1.58 12.14
C GLN A 152 26.17 -1.43 10.72
N ALA A 153 25.29 -0.46 10.47
CA ALA A 153 24.72 -0.21 9.14
C ALA A 153 25.80 0.18 8.13
N TYR A 154 26.79 0.99 8.53
CA TYR A 154 27.91 1.34 7.69
C TYR A 154 28.82 0.15 7.40
N ALA A 155 29.10 -0.69 8.40
CA ALA A 155 29.89 -1.91 8.21
C ALA A 155 29.21 -2.88 7.23
N LEU A 156 27.89 -3.08 7.35
CA LEU A 156 27.10 -3.86 6.40
C LEU A 156 27.19 -3.29 4.99
N TYR A 157 27.04 -1.97 4.82
CA TYR A 157 27.19 -1.32 3.52
C TYR A 157 28.60 -1.56 2.93
N LYS A 158 29.65 -1.37 3.72
CA LYS A 158 31.02 -1.58 3.29
C LYS A 158 31.35 -3.04 2.96
N SER A 159 30.70 -4.00 3.60
CA SER A 159 30.87 -5.43 3.29
C SER A 159 30.13 -5.88 2.01
N GLY A 160 29.46 -4.97 1.30
CA GLY A 160 28.67 -5.31 0.13
C GLY A 160 27.33 -5.97 0.46
N TYR A 161 26.81 -5.77 1.67
CA TYR A 161 25.48 -6.27 2.03
C TYR A 161 24.43 -5.71 1.07
N ARG A 162 23.59 -6.61 0.53
CA ARG A 162 22.53 -6.27 -0.41
C ARG A 162 21.42 -5.47 0.30
N TYR A 163 21.13 -4.26 -0.15
CA TYR A 163 20.14 -3.35 0.42
C TYR A 163 18.86 -3.19 -0.44
N TRP A 164 18.65 -4.09 -1.39
CA TRP A 164 17.42 -4.18 -2.20
C TRP A 164 16.80 -5.57 -2.09
N PHE A 165 15.50 -5.68 -2.35
CA PHE A 165 14.79 -6.94 -2.32
C PHE A 165 14.95 -7.72 -3.63
N THR A 166 15.04 -9.05 -3.54
CA THR A 166 14.90 -9.96 -4.67
C THR A 166 13.43 -10.14 -5.05
N ASP A 167 13.15 -10.73 -6.22
CA ASP A 167 11.78 -11.01 -6.65
C ASP A 167 11.04 -11.93 -5.67
N GLU A 168 11.72 -12.94 -5.11
CA GLU A 168 11.15 -13.83 -4.08
C GLU A 168 10.81 -13.08 -2.78
N GLU A 169 11.65 -12.13 -2.37
CA GLU A 169 11.40 -11.28 -1.20
C GLU A 169 10.25 -10.31 -1.45
N ILE A 170 10.14 -9.78 -2.68
CA ILE A 170 9.00 -8.94 -3.10
C ILE A 170 7.70 -9.73 -3.08
N GLU A 171 7.70 -10.99 -3.55
CA GLU A 171 6.52 -11.84 -3.46
C GLU A 171 6.12 -12.14 -2.01
N ARG A 172 7.10 -12.37 -1.15
CA ARG A 172 6.90 -12.57 0.28
C ARG A 172 6.31 -11.32 0.95
N GLN A 173 6.83 -10.15 0.58
CA GLN A 173 6.34 -8.85 1.03
C GLN A 173 4.89 -8.61 0.56
N ASN A 174 4.58 -8.88 -0.71
CA ASN A 174 3.23 -8.73 -1.22
C ASN A 174 2.23 -9.65 -0.48
N ARG A 175 2.62 -10.89 -0.17
CA ARG A 175 1.81 -11.80 0.67
C ARG A 175 1.62 -11.28 2.09
N HIS A 176 2.66 -10.69 2.69
CA HIS A 176 2.54 -10.04 3.99
C HIS A 176 1.59 -8.83 3.93
N ASN A 177 1.68 -8.04 2.87
CA ASN A 177 0.91 -6.82 2.71
C ASN A 177 -0.57 -7.05 2.42
N SER A 178 -0.97 -8.23 1.95
CA SER A 178 -2.38 -8.54 1.65
C SER A 178 -3.31 -8.34 2.84
N LYS A 179 -2.84 -8.56 4.07
CA LYS A 179 -3.60 -8.33 5.30
C LYS A 179 -3.85 -6.84 5.63
N PHE A 180 -3.11 -5.94 4.97
CA PHE A 180 -3.25 -4.49 5.11
C PHE A 180 -4.02 -3.86 3.94
N GLU A 181 -4.43 -4.66 2.96
CA GLU A 181 -5.21 -4.16 1.84
C GLU A 181 -6.64 -3.87 2.27
N THR A 182 -7.13 -2.71 1.86
CA THR A 182 -8.54 -2.36 2.05
C THR A 182 -9.42 -3.35 1.30
N PRO A 183 -10.43 -3.97 1.96
CA PRO A 183 -11.39 -4.81 1.29
C PRO A 183 -12.00 -4.10 0.07
N ARG A 184 -12.10 -4.81 -1.02
CA ARG A 184 -12.63 -4.24 -2.27
C ARG A 184 -14.08 -4.68 -2.42
N LEU A 185 -15.00 -3.72 -2.36
CA LEU A 185 -16.42 -3.99 -2.54
C LEU A 185 -16.71 -4.85 -3.77
N GLU A 186 -16.06 -4.55 -4.90
CA GLU A 186 -16.25 -5.33 -6.11
C GLU A 186 -15.76 -6.79 -5.99
N GLN A 187 -14.75 -7.03 -5.16
CA GLN A 187 -14.24 -8.38 -4.89
C GLN A 187 -15.19 -9.15 -3.98
N GLU A 188 -15.68 -8.52 -2.92
CA GLU A 188 -16.69 -9.09 -2.02
C GLU A 188 -17.98 -9.40 -2.77
N LEU A 189 -18.43 -8.50 -3.64
CA LEU A 189 -19.61 -8.71 -4.45
C LEU A 189 -19.42 -9.86 -5.46
N VAL A 190 -18.28 -9.93 -6.13
CA VAL A 190 -18.00 -11.07 -7.02
C VAL A 190 -17.97 -12.36 -6.23
N ASP A 191 -17.34 -12.39 -5.07
CA ASP A 191 -17.30 -13.60 -4.23
C ASP A 191 -18.65 -13.96 -3.65
N LEU A 192 -19.52 -12.99 -3.39
CA LEU A 192 -20.88 -13.20 -2.91
C LEU A 192 -21.80 -13.78 -4.00
N TYR A 193 -21.76 -13.24 -5.22
CA TYR A 193 -22.69 -13.62 -6.29
C TYR A 193 -22.20 -14.76 -7.17
N PHE A 194 -20.90 -15.06 -7.18
CA PHE A 194 -20.30 -16.05 -8.05
C PHE A 194 -19.43 -17.03 -7.28
N ARG A 195 -19.37 -18.27 -7.75
CA ARG A 195 -18.41 -19.26 -7.26
C ARG A 195 -17.71 -19.96 -8.41
N LYS A 196 -16.55 -20.51 -8.13
CA LYS A 196 -15.84 -21.37 -9.08
C LYS A 196 -16.57 -22.72 -9.19
N PRO A 197 -16.62 -23.33 -10.41
CA PRO A 197 -17.08 -24.69 -10.55
C PRO A 197 -16.22 -25.65 -9.73
N SER A 198 -16.86 -26.54 -9.01
CA SER A 198 -16.21 -27.66 -8.33
C SER A 198 -15.86 -28.77 -9.33
N GLU A 199 -15.11 -29.77 -8.88
CA GLU A 199 -14.74 -30.92 -9.71
C GLU A 199 -15.99 -31.66 -10.19
N GLY A 200 -16.17 -31.78 -11.53
CA GLY A 200 -17.36 -32.36 -12.15
C GLY A 200 -18.50 -31.38 -12.46
N GLU A 201 -18.41 -30.11 -12.02
CA GLU A 201 -19.39 -29.08 -12.36
C GLU A 201 -19.02 -28.32 -13.64
N THR A 202 -20.04 -27.99 -14.45
CA THR A 202 -19.85 -27.14 -15.62
C THR A 202 -20.26 -25.71 -15.31
N GLY A 203 -19.27 -24.80 -15.28
CA GLY A 203 -19.53 -23.37 -15.13
C GLY A 203 -20.03 -22.74 -16.44
N GLU A 204 -20.78 -21.66 -16.33
CA GLU A 204 -21.22 -20.87 -17.48
C GLU A 204 -20.26 -19.70 -17.77
N PHE A 205 -20.33 -19.24 -19.02
CA PHE A 205 -19.59 -18.04 -19.42
C PHE A 205 -20.29 -16.78 -18.91
N VAL A 206 -19.60 -16.02 -18.08
CA VAL A 206 -20.06 -14.75 -17.53
C VAL A 206 -19.18 -13.62 -18.06
N SER A 207 -19.76 -12.73 -18.87
CA SER A 207 -19.09 -11.49 -19.24
C SER A 207 -19.10 -10.49 -18.08
N VAL A 208 -18.13 -9.56 -18.05
CA VAL A 208 -18.11 -8.49 -17.02
C VAL A 208 -19.39 -7.66 -17.03
N ALA A 209 -19.95 -7.39 -18.21
CA ALA A 209 -21.22 -6.66 -18.33
C ALA A 209 -22.37 -7.43 -17.70
N ARG A 210 -22.47 -8.76 -17.92
CA ARG A 210 -23.49 -9.61 -17.29
C ARG A 210 -23.30 -9.67 -15.77
N ALA A 211 -22.06 -9.79 -15.30
CA ALA A 211 -21.77 -9.75 -13.88
C ALA A 211 -22.23 -8.43 -13.23
N MET A 212 -21.95 -7.30 -13.87
CA MET A 212 -22.40 -5.98 -13.41
C MET A 212 -23.94 -5.86 -13.36
N GLN A 213 -24.65 -6.45 -14.31
CA GLN A 213 -26.12 -6.49 -14.28
C GLN A 213 -26.63 -7.30 -13.09
N ILE A 214 -26.08 -8.51 -12.87
CA ILE A 214 -26.49 -9.38 -11.77
C ILE A 214 -26.26 -8.70 -10.41
N ILE A 215 -25.06 -8.15 -10.21
CA ILE A 215 -24.71 -7.46 -8.97
C ILE A 215 -25.52 -6.15 -8.83
N GLY A 216 -25.60 -5.36 -9.92
CA GLY A 216 -26.19 -4.03 -9.92
C GLY A 216 -27.68 -3.98 -9.66
N CYS A 217 -28.42 -5.12 -9.81
CA CYS A 217 -29.84 -5.18 -9.45
C CYS A 217 -30.10 -4.98 -7.95
N ASN A 218 -29.07 -5.16 -7.11
CA ASN A 218 -29.22 -5.18 -5.65
C ASN A 218 -28.41 -4.10 -4.93
N ILE A 219 -27.72 -3.21 -5.66
CA ILE A 219 -26.89 -2.15 -5.06
C ILE A 219 -27.11 -0.81 -5.74
N THR A 220 -27.02 0.26 -4.97
CA THR A 220 -27.17 1.65 -5.44
C THR A 220 -25.85 2.28 -5.90
N GLN A 221 -24.70 1.69 -5.54
CA GLN A 221 -23.38 2.21 -5.91
C GLN A 221 -23.04 1.92 -7.37
N LYS A 222 -22.36 2.87 -8.01
CA LYS A 222 -21.87 2.71 -9.40
C LYS A 222 -20.65 1.79 -9.44
N LEU A 223 -20.82 0.60 -10.01
CA LEU A 223 -19.75 -0.38 -10.20
C LEU A 223 -18.82 0.01 -11.36
N SER A 224 -17.54 -0.36 -11.22
CA SER A 224 -16.55 -0.23 -12.27
C SER A 224 -16.31 -1.56 -12.97
N SER A 225 -16.50 -1.58 -14.31
CA SER A 225 -16.23 -2.78 -15.12
C SER A 225 -14.78 -3.28 -15.03
N GLN A 226 -13.82 -2.35 -14.89
CA GLN A 226 -12.40 -2.70 -14.73
C GLN A 226 -12.15 -3.38 -13.38
N LYS A 227 -12.75 -2.85 -12.30
CA LYS A 227 -12.59 -3.41 -10.96
C LYS A 227 -13.29 -4.77 -10.83
N ILE A 228 -14.48 -4.94 -11.39
CA ILE A 228 -15.19 -6.25 -11.45
C ILE A 228 -14.35 -7.28 -12.22
N GLY A 229 -13.82 -6.92 -13.39
CA GLY A 229 -12.95 -7.81 -14.15
C GLY A 229 -11.67 -8.19 -13.41
N LYS A 230 -11.09 -7.24 -12.65
CA LYS A 230 -9.95 -7.50 -11.78
C LYS A 230 -10.33 -8.43 -10.62
N ALA A 231 -11.48 -8.20 -9.96
CA ALA A 231 -11.97 -9.03 -8.87
C ALA A 231 -12.12 -10.51 -9.26
N PHE A 232 -12.71 -10.81 -10.41
CA PHE A 232 -12.76 -12.19 -10.93
C PHE A 232 -11.36 -12.81 -11.10
N SER A 233 -10.39 -12.01 -11.58
CA SER A 233 -9.02 -12.49 -11.77
C SER A 233 -8.30 -12.73 -10.45
N ASP A 234 -8.43 -11.81 -9.50
CA ASP A 234 -7.81 -11.87 -8.18
C ASP A 234 -8.38 -13.05 -7.36
N LEU A 235 -9.67 -13.33 -7.52
CA LEU A 235 -10.33 -14.52 -6.95
C LEU A 235 -10.00 -15.83 -7.68
N GLY A 236 -9.23 -15.77 -8.76
CA GLY A 236 -8.75 -16.96 -9.49
C GLY A 236 -9.79 -17.65 -10.37
N PHE A 237 -10.79 -16.93 -10.87
CA PHE A 237 -11.72 -17.46 -11.87
C PHE A 237 -11.02 -17.66 -13.20
N LYS A 238 -11.34 -18.78 -13.89
CA LYS A 238 -10.77 -19.11 -15.19
C LYS A 238 -11.24 -18.10 -16.26
N ARG A 239 -10.30 -17.38 -16.87
CA ARG A 239 -10.58 -16.46 -17.98
C ARG A 239 -10.98 -17.26 -19.23
N PHE A 240 -11.98 -16.75 -19.92
CA PHE A 240 -12.43 -17.29 -21.20
C PHE A 240 -12.73 -16.16 -22.19
N ARG A 241 -12.51 -16.44 -23.46
CA ARG A 241 -12.83 -15.50 -24.55
C ARG A 241 -13.68 -16.22 -25.59
N ASN A 242 -14.86 -15.69 -25.84
CA ASN A 242 -15.65 -16.11 -26.98
C ASN A 242 -15.41 -15.15 -28.16
N THR A 243 -16.08 -15.38 -29.29
CA THR A 243 -15.94 -14.57 -30.52
C THR A 243 -16.33 -13.10 -30.37
N ARG A 244 -17.13 -12.74 -29.33
CA ARG A 244 -17.69 -11.41 -29.15
C ARG A 244 -17.09 -10.65 -27.96
N CYS A 245 -16.75 -11.33 -26.85
CA CYS A 245 -16.30 -10.67 -25.63
C CYS A 245 -15.37 -11.55 -24.79
N ARG A 246 -14.71 -10.91 -23.81
CA ARG A 246 -13.93 -11.58 -22.76
C ARG A 246 -14.77 -11.71 -21.51
N GLY A 247 -14.58 -12.79 -20.76
CA GLY A 247 -15.28 -13.04 -19.50
C GLY A 247 -14.60 -14.14 -18.70
N PHE A 248 -15.37 -14.78 -17.86
CA PHE A 248 -14.90 -15.79 -16.91
C PHE A 248 -15.84 -16.98 -16.90
N ILE A 249 -15.33 -18.14 -16.51
CA ILE A 249 -16.15 -19.33 -16.24
C ILE A 249 -16.50 -19.30 -14.76
N ALA A 250 -17.79 -19.21 -14.46
CA ALA A 250 -18.30 -19.11 -13.10
C ALA A 250 -19.65 -19.83 -12.96
N ILE A 251 -20.05 -20.09 -11.74
CA ILE A 251 -21.43 -20.45 -11.39
C ILE A 251 -22.05 -19.26 -10.69
N ILE A 252 -23.21 -18.83 -11.14
CA ILE A 252 -23.99 -17.78 -10.50
C ILE A 252 -24.70 -18.41 -9.31
N ARG A 253 -24.49 -17.86 -8.12
CA ARG A 253 -25.18 -18.35 -6.92
C ARG A 253 -26.67 -18.01 -6.96
N THR A 254 -27.49 -18.96 -6.53
CA THR A 254 -28.90 -18.73 -6.28
C THR A 254 -29.11 -17.85 -5.04
N ALA A 255 -30.30 -17.28 -4.87
CA ALA A 255 -30.63 -16.48 -3.69
C ALA A 255 -30.47 -17.26 -2.37
N GLU A 256 -30.70 -18.56 -2.40
CA GLU A 256 -30.51 -19.44 -1.24
C GLU A 256 -29.01 -19.68 -0.94
N GLU A 257 -28.20 -19.92 -1.97
CA GLU A 257 -26.74 -20.05 -1.82
C GLU A 257 -26.11 -18.75 -1.33
N ILE A 258 -26.57 -17.59 -1.80
CA ILE A 258 -26.09 -16.26 -1.33
C ILE A 258 -26.40 -16.11 0.16
N ARG A 259 -27.63 -16.42 0.59
CA ARG A 259 -28.03 -16.33 2.01
C ARG A 259 -27.20 -17.25 2.88
N ASN A 260 -27.01 -18.50 2.46
CA ASN A 260 -26.19 -19.47 3.20
C ASN A 260 -24.72 -19.02 3.29
N TYR A 261 -24.21 -18.43 2.22
CA TYR A 261 -22.84 -17.89 2.21
C TYR A 261 -22.70 -16.68 3.14
N GLN A 262 -23.65 -15.75 3.17
CA GLN A 262 -23.69 -14.64 4.12
C GLN A 262 -23.72 -15.11 5.58
N ILE A 263 -24.53 -16.11 5.90
CA ILE A 263 -24.57 -16.73 7.24
C ILE A 263 -23.21 -17.33 7.60
N SER A 264 -22.53 -18.00 6.66
CA SER A 264 -21.20 -18.57 6.88
C SER A 264 -20.12 -17.51 7.15
N LEU A 265 -20.32 -16.31 6.66
CA LEU A 265 -19.44 -15.14 6.92
C LEU A 265 -19.80 -14.38 8.22
N GLY A 266 -20.80 -14.86 8.98
CA GLY A 266 -21.27 -14.20 10.21
C GLY A 266 -22.08 -12.93 9.97
N ILE A 267 -22.55 -12.71 8.74
CA ILE A 267 -23.40 -11.57 8.38
C ILE A 267 -24.84 -12.00 8.67
N ASP A 268 -25.46 -11.40 9.70
CA ASP A 268 -26.87 -11.67 10.04
C ASP A 268 -27.78 -11.32 8.86
N ALA A 269 -28.58 -12.28 8.40
CA ALA A 269 -29.53 -12.10 7.30
C ALA A 269 -30.64 -11.06 7.61
N SER A 270 -30.71 -10.56 8.84
CA SER A 270 -31.68 -9.55 9.32
C SER A 270 -31.13 -8.10 9.25
N SER A 271 -29.83 -7.92 9.08
CA SER A 271 -29.28 -6.61 8.83
C SER A 271 -29.40 -6.28 7.33
N ASN A 272 -30.26 -5.31 7.01
CA ASN A 272 -30.23 -4.69 5.69
C ASN A 272 -28.77 -4.41 5.33
N LEU A 273 -28.30 -4.89 4.17
CA LEU A 273 -26.99 -4.53 3.64
C LEU A 273 -26.82 -3.02 3.79
N PRO A 274 -25.70 -2.53 4.33
CA PRO A 274 -25.48 -1.09 4.56
C PRO A 274 -25.18 -0.35 3.24
N PHE A 275 -25.96 -0.63 2.18
CA PHE A 275 -25.80 0.00 0.87
C PHE A 275 -27.08 0.65 0.41
#